data_8b60598116cbd5f61ec56cd2f10df278
#
_entry.id   8b60598116cbd5f61ec56cd2f10df278
#
_cell.length_a   1.000
_cell.length_b   1.000
_cell.length_c   1.000
_cell.angle_alpha   90.00
_cell.angle_beta   90.00
_cell.angle_gamma   90.00
#
_symmetry.space_group_name_H-M   'P 1'
#
loop_
_entity.id
_entity.type
_entity.pdbx_description
1 polymer ?
#
loop_
_entity_poly.entity_id
_entity_poly.type
_entity_poly.pdbx_seq_one_letter_code
_entity_poly.pdbx_strand_id
1 'polypeptide(L)'
;MERAVMENAFRYAQREDTPLILQFIKDLAEYEKMADEVVADEEILEKWIFDEKKAEVIFALEDGNEIGFALFFYNFSTFLGRAGIYLEDLYVKPDYRGKGYGKALLKKLASIGVERGCGRLEWWCLDWNKPSIDFYLSLGAEPMTDWTVYRIAGDTLKKLAE
;
A
#
# COMPACT_ATOMS: atom_id res chain seq x y z
N MET A 1 18.43 4.40 15.94
CA MET A 1 17.22 3.60 15.70
C MET A 1 16.69 3.68 14.27
N GLU A 2 16.54 4.86 13.70
CA GLU A 2 16.12 5.00 12.27
C GLU A 2 17.08 4.30 11.30
N ARG A 3 18.39 4.30 11.59
CA ARG A 3 19.41 3.72 10.72
C ARG A 3 19.35 2.17 10.70
N ALA A 4 19.02 1.53 11.82
CA ALA A 4 18.87 0.08 11.91
C ALA A 4 17.59 -0.42 11.22
N VAL A 5 16.53 0.41 11.18
CA VAL A 5 15.29 0.13 10.46
C VAL A 5 15.51 0.17 8.94
N MET A 6 16.56 0.89 8.47
CA MET A 6 16.80 1.14 7.04
C MET A 6 17.65 0.07 6.33
N GLU A 7 18.49 -0.67 7.02
CA GLU A 7 19.52 -1.48 6.36
C GLU A 7 19.15 -2.92 6.02
N ASN A 8 18.18 -3.55 6.71
CA ASN A 8 17.80 -4.94 6.42
C ASN A 8 16.34 -5.26 6.83
N ALA A 9 15.49 -4.23 6.87
CA ALA A 9 14.19 -4.35 7.52
C ALA A 9 13.04 -4.67 6.54
N PHE A 10 13.33 -5.06 5.31
CA PHE A 10 12.29 -5.29 4.30
C PHE A 10 12.52 -6.60 3.56
N ARG A 11 11.43 -7.25 3.18
CA ARG A 11 11.47 -8.35 2.23
C ARG A 11 10.24 -8.33 1.34
N TYR A 12 10.36 -8.81 0.11
CA TYR A 12 9.21 -9.03 -0.75
C TYR A 12 8.44 -10.25 -0.27
N ALA A 13 7.11 -10.18 -0.39
CA ALA A 13 6.25 -11.31 -0.09
C ALA A 13 6.44 -12.42 -1.12
N GLN A 14 6.26 -13.65 -0.66
CA GLN A 14 6.22 -14.84 -1.48
C GLN A 14 4.82 -15.46 -1.41
N ARG A 15 4.53 -16.40 -2.29
CA ARG A 15 3.21 -17.07 -2.35
C ARG A 15 2.76 -17.60 -1.00
N GLU A 16 3.68 -18.16 -0.23
CA GLU A 16 3.41 -18.72 1.10
C GLU A 16 2.97 -17.67 2.11
N ASP A 17 3.20 -16.40 1.83
CA ASP A 17 2.81 -15.29 2.70
C ASP A 17 1.35 -14.85 2.51
N THR A 18 0.61 -15.46 1.60
CA THR A 18 -0.76 -15.05 1.30
C THR A 18 -1.65 -14.95 2.55
N PRO A 19 -1.63 -15.92 3.50
CA PRO A 19 -2.40 -15.77 4.74
C PRO A 19 -2.01 -14.55 5.55
N LEU A 20 -0.73 -14.22 5.62
CA LEU A 20 -0.24 -13.06 6.34
C LEU A 20 -0.69 -11.75 5.66
N ILE A 21 -0.63 -11.71 4.34
CA ILE A 21 -1.11 -10.57 3.56
C ILE A 21 -2.59 -10.31 3.86
N LEU A 22 -3.41 -11.36 3.82
CA LEU A 22 -4.85 -11.24 4.12
C LEU A 22 -5.07 -10.73 5.55
N GLN A 23 -4.28 -11.20 6.52
CA GLN A 23 -4.40 -10.73 7.90
C GLN A 23 -4.09 -9.24 8.00
N PHE A 24 -3.03 -8.75 7.35
CA PHE A 24 -2.72 -7.33 7.35
C PHE A 24 -3.80 -6.49 6.68
N ILE A 25 -4.39 -6.99 5.58
CA ILE A 25 -5.51 -6.31 4.92
C ILE A 25 -6.69 -6.15 5.87
N LYS A 26 -7.04 -7.22 6.61
CA LYS A 26 -8.12 -7.19 7.60
C LYS A 26 -7.82 -6.23 8.75
N ASP A 27 -6.59 -6.23 9.23
CA ASP A 27 -6.16 -5.36 10.32
C ASP A 27 -6.26 -3.88 9.91
N LEU A 28 -5.83 -3.56 8.70
CA LEU A 28 -5.96 -2.21 8.15
C LEU A 28 -7.43 -1.80 7.97
N ALA A 29 -8.25 -2.71 7.43
CA ALA A 29 -9.67 -2.45 7.25
C ALA A 29 -10.38 -2.17 8.58
N GLU A 30 -10.01 -2.88 9.63
CA GLU A 30 -10.53 -2.62 10.97
C GLU A 30 -10.10 -1.23 11.46
N TYR A 31 -8.83 -0.86 11.28
CA TYR A 31 -8.35 0.48 11.61
C TYR A 31 -9.13 1.57 10.85
N GLU A 32 -9.43 1.33 9.57
CA GLU A 32 -10.18 2.25 8.73
C GLU A 32 -11.71 2.19 8.94
N LYS A 33 -12.18 1.36 9.88
CA LYS A 33 -13.60 1.17 10.20
C LYS A 33 -14.40 0.61 9.03
N MET A 34 -13.78 -0.24 8.22
CA MET A 34 -14.34 -0.83 6.99
C MET A 34 -14.16 -2.35 6.95
N ALA A 35 -14.07 -3.00 8.12
CA ALA A 35 -13.82 -4.45 8.19
C ALA A 35 -14.82 -5.28 7.39
N ASP A 36 -16.09 -4.87 7.35
CA ASP A 36 -17.14 -5.57 6.64
C ASP A 36 -17.01 -5.50 5.10
N GLU A 37 -16.18 -4.63 4.58
CA GLU A 37 -15.97 -4.47 3.15
C GLU A 37 -14.94 -5.45 2.59
N VAL A 38 -14.18 -6.15 3.44
CA VAL A 38 -13.18 -7.12 2.98
C VAL A 38 -13.87 -8.42 2.60
N VAL A 39 -13.93 -8.69 1.29
CA VAL A 39 -14.47 -9.92 0.73
C VAL A 39 -13.39 -10.81 0.12
N ALA A 40 -12.14 -10.35 0.12
CA ALA A 40 -11.01 -11.10 -0.38
C ALA A 40 -10.76 -12.35 0.47
N ASP A 41 -10.30 -13.41 -0.18
CA ASP A 41 -9.82 -14.62 0.46
C ASP A 41 -8.40 -14.96 -0.03
N GLU A 42 -7.80 -16.00 0.54
CA GLU A 42 -6.44 -16.38 0.19
C GLU A 42 -6.31 -16.79 -1.29
N GLU A 43 -7.28 -17.52 -1.83
CA GLU A 43 -7.25 -17.99 -3.22
C GLU A 43 -7.27 -16.82 -4.20
N ILE A 44 -8.15 -15.85 -3.98
CA ILE A 44 -8.26 -14.66 -4.82
C ILE A 44 -6.99 -13.83 -4.75
N LEU A 45 -6.46 -13.61 -3.55
CA LEU A 45 -5.21 -12.84 -3.38
C LEU A 45 -4.02 -13.52 -4.03
N GLU A 46 -3.89 -14.83 -3.85
CA GLU A 46 -2.79 -15.59 -4.46
C GLU A 46 -2.82 -15.48 -5.98
N LYS A 47 -4.00 -15.60 -6.57
CA LYS A 47 -4.17 -15.45 -8.01
C LYS A 47 -3.69 -14.08 -8.50
N TRP A 48 -4.20 -13.00 -7.91
CA TRP A 48 -3.92 -11.66 -8.41
C TRP A 48 -2.52 -11.17 -8.12
N ILE A 49 -1.96 -11.53 -6.97
CA ILE A 49 -0.62 -11.07 -6.57
C ILE A 49 0.47 -11.95 -7.21
N PHE A 50 0.33 -13.26 -7.15
CA PHE A 50 1.42 -14.18 -7.51
C PHE A 50 1.27 -14.81 -8.89
N ASP A 51 0.05 -15.12 -9.35
CA ASP A 51 -0.17 -15.67 -10.69
C ASP A 51 -0.23 -14.56 -11.74
N GLU A 52 -1.12 -13.59 -11.55
CA GLU A 52 -1.35 -12.49 -12.49
C GLU A 52 -0.39 -11.32 -12.29
N LYS A 53 0.26 -11.24 -11.14
CA LYS A 53 1.27 -10.23 -10.79
C LYS A 53 0.76 -8.79 -10.98
N LYS A 54 -0.47 -8.52 -10.53
CA LYS A 54 -1.09 -7.20 -10.64
C LYS A 54 -0.81 -6.31 -9.44
N ALA A 55 -0.23 -6.85 -8.37
CA ALA A 55 0.20 -6.12 -7.21
C ALA A 55 1.44 -6.78 -6.62
N GLU A 56 2.19 -6.00 -5.85
CA GLU A 56 3.38 -6.46 -5.14
C GLU A 56 3.22 -6.11 -3.67
N VAL A 57 3.84 -6.90 -2.80
CA VAL A 57 3.82 -6.69 -1.36
C VAL A 57 5.23 -6.74 -0.81
N ILE A 58 5.56 -5.76 0.04
CA ILE A 58 6.76 -5.80 0.87
C ILE A 58 6.34 -5.78 2.34
N PHE A 59 7.12 -6.48 3.16
CA PHE A 59 6.96 -6.45 4.62
C PHE A 59 8.08 -5.65 5.26
N ALA A 60 7.73 -4.92 6.31
CA ALA A 60 8.71 -4.37 7.24
C ALA A 60 8.98 -5.39 8.33
N LEU A 61 10.24 -5.55 8.69
CA LEU A 61 10.70 -6.55 9.66
C LEU A 61 11.33 -5.90 10.87
N GLU A 62 11.08 -6.47 12.05
CA GLU A 62 11.83 -6.19 13.27
C GLU A 62 12.23 -7.52 13.88
N ASP A 63 13.53 -7.74 14.07
CA ASP A 63 14.07 -9.00 14.58
C ASP A 63 13.57 -10.24 13.80
N GLY A 64 13.44 -10.09 12.48
CA GLY A 64 12.99 -11.15 11.59
C GLY A 64 11.48 -11.37 11.55
N ASN A 65 10.71 -10.58 12.30
CA ASN A 65 9.25 -10.69 12.34
C ASN A 65 8.59 -9.61 11.48
N GLU A 66 7.58 -9.98 10.73
CA GLU A 66 6.80 -9.06 9.92
C GLU A 66 5.91 -8.19 10.81
N ILE A 67 6.21 -6.89 10.87
CA ILE A 67 5.48 -5.94 11.74
C ILE A 67 4.66 -4.93 10.97
N GLY A 68 4.73 -4.95 9.66
CA GLY A 68 3.97 -4.08 8.78
C GLY A 68 4.09 -4.51 7.34
N PHE A 69 3.27 -3.93 6.48
CA PHE A 69 3.29 -4.24 5.05
C PHE A 69 2.93 -3.03 4.21
N ALA A 70 3.30 -3.10 2.94
CA ALA A 70 2.80 -2.22 1.90
C ALA A 70 2.42 -3.06 0.68
N LEU A 71 1.24 -2.81 0.13
CA LEU A 71 0.78 -3.41 -1.11
C LEU A 71 0.68 -2.31 -2.15
N PHE A 72 1.31 -2.50 -3.30
CA PHE A 72 1.43 -1.46 -4.32
C PHE A 72 1.39 -2.06 -5.73
N PHE A 73 1.14 -1.20 -6.71
CA PHE A 73 1.12 -1.58 -8.12
C PHE A 73 1.47 -0.37 -8.98
N TYR A 74 1.63 -0.56 -10.27
CA TYR A 74 1.91 0.53 -11.20
C TYR A 74 0.63 1.24 -11.63
N ASN A 75 0.62 2.56 -11.52
CA ASN A 75 -0.26 3.39 -12.33
C ASN A 75 0.58 4.03 -13.46
N PHE A 76 0.02 4.96 -14.21
CA PHE A 76 0.73 5.56 -15.35
C PHE A 76 0.38 7.04 -15.46
N SER A 77 1.40 7.86 -15.68
CA SER A 77 1.22 9.28 -15.99
C SER A 77 1.47 9.52 -17.48
N THR A 78 0.43 9.91 -18.19
CA THR A 78 0.59 10.30 -19.60
C THR A 78 1.36 11.61 -19.74
N PHE A 79 1.28 12.50 -18.76
CA PHE A 79 2.01 13.77 -18.77
C PHE A 79 3.52 13.54 -18.61
N LEU A 80 3.90 12.59 -17.75
CA LEU A 80 5.32 12.23 -17.58
C LEU A 80 5.78 11.16 -18.59
N GLY A 81 4.84 10.46 -19.23
CA GLY A 81 5.13 9.38 -20.17
C GLY A 81 5.72 8.14 -19.54
N ARG A 82 5.45 7.90 -18.26
CA ARG A 82 6.04 6.78 -17.51
C ARG A 82 5.14 6.28 -16.41
N ALA A 83 5.44 5.06 -15.93
CA ALA A 83 4.74 4.47 -14.80
C ALA A 83 5.01 5.25 -13.52
N GLY A 84 4.08 5.14 -12.60
CA GLY A 84 4.23 5.54 -11.21
C GLY A 84 3.97 4.35 -10.30
N ILE A 85 4.30 4.48 -9.02
CA ILE A 85 3.89 3.54 -8.00
C ILE A 85 2.63 4.07 -7.33
N TYR A 86 1.60 3.24 -7.27
CA TYR A 86 0.40 3.50 -6.50
C TYR A 86 0.39 2.59 -5.28
N LEU A 87 0.36 3.20 -4.10
CA LEU A 87 0.31 2.49 -2.84
C LEU A 87 -1.17 2.30 -2.44
N GLU A 88 -1.62 1.04 -2.47
CA GLU A 88 -2.99 0.71 -2.06
C GLU A 88 -3.12 0.65 -0.55
N ASP A 89 -2.25 -0.12 0.10
CA ASP A 89 -2.31 -0.36 1.54
C ASP A 89 -0.95 -0.16 2.20
N LEU A 90 -0.95 0.55 3.32
CA LEU A 90 0.20 0.71 4.22
C LEU A 90 -0.28 0.49 5.65
N TYR A 91 0.31 -0.46 6.35
CA TYR A 91 -0.07 -0.77 7.72
C TYR A 91 1.13 -1.19 8.56
N VAL A 92 1.19 -0.70 9.79
CA VAL A 92 2.18 -1.08 10.80
C VAL A 92 1.40 -1.52 12.04
N LYS A 93 1.77 -2.67 12.61
CA LYS A 93 1.12 -3.19 13.83
C LYS A 93 1.17 -2.14 14.94
N PRO A 94 0.11 -2.01 15.76
CA PRO A 94 0.02 -0.96 16.79
C PRO A 94 1.22 -0.86 17.72
N ASP A 95 1.75 -2.01 18.18
CA ASP A 95 2.88 -2.05 19.12
C ASP A 95 4.19 -1.54 18.50
N TYR A 96 4.25 -1.41 17.19
CA TYR A 96 5.44 -0.98 16.44
C TYR A 96 5.30 0.42 15.86
N ARG A 97 4.20 1.11 16.14
CA ARG A 97 3.99 2.48 15.69
C ARG A 97 4.83 3.46 16.49
N GLY A 98 5.11 4.62 15.90
CA GLY A 98 5.94 5.64 16.54
C GLY A 98 7.44 5.36 16.51
N LYS A 99 7.86 4.31 15.82
CA LYS A 99 9.27 3.90 15.69
C LYS A 99 9.87 4.20 14.30
N GLY A 100 9.10 4.84 13.40
CA GLY A 100 9.58 5.21 12.07
C GLY A 100 9.34 4.17 10.97
N TYR A 101 8.63 3.07 11.23
CA TYR A 101 8.40 2.02 10.23
C TYR A 101 7.53 2.46 9.06
N GLY A 102 6.49 3.27 9.32
CA GLY A 102 5.65 3.81 8.24
C GLY A 102 6.44 4.69 7.29
N LYS A 103 7.26 5.57 7.83
CA LYS A 103 8.17 6.41 7.04
C LYS A 103 9.20 5.58 6.28
N ALA A 104 9.74 4.53 6.91
CA ALA A 104 10.71 3.64 6.28
C ALA A 104 10.08 2.86 5.11
N LEU A 105 8.83 2.41 5.25
CA LEU A 105 8.09 1.77 4.17
C LEU A 105 7.89 2.72 2.98
N LEU A 106 7.49 3.97 3.23
CA LEU A 106 7.32 4.97 2.17
C LEU A 106 8.65 5.30 1.49
N LYS A 107 9.72 5.42 2.25
CA LYS A 107 11.06 5.62 1.69
C LYS A 107 11.49 4.44 0.81
N LYS A 108 11.19 3.22 1.25
CA LYS A 108 11.49 2.02 0.48
C LYS A 108 10.72 2.01 -0.84
N LEU A 109 9.43 2.34 -0.81
CA LEU A 109 8.62 2.45 -2.02
C LEU A 109 9.15 3.55 -2.97
N ALA A 110 9.52 4.69 -2.42
CA ALA A 110 10.14 5.76 -3.22
C ALA A 110 11.44 5.29 -3.87
N SER A 111 12.28 4.57 -3.14
CA SER A 111 13.52 3.98 -3.65
C SER A 111 13.24 3.00 -4.78
N ILE A 112 12.27 2.10 -4.60
CA ILE A 112 11.83 1.16 -5.66
C ILE A 112 11.37 1.93 -6.89
N GLY A 113 10.58 2.98 -6.71
CA GLY A 113 10.09 3.81 -7.79
C GLY A 113 11.22 4.47 -8.58
N VAL A 114 12.15 5.10 -7.89
CA VAL A 114 13.31 5.74 -8.52
C VAL A 114 14.15 4.72 -9.29
N GLU A 115 14.44 3.57 -8.68
CA GLU A 115 15.21 2.50 -9.29
C GLU A 115 14.55 1.97 -10.57
N ARG A 116 13.23 1.89 -10.59
CA ARG A 116 12.45 1.41 -11.74
C ARG A 116 12.12 2.49 -12.76
N GLY A 117 12.58 3.74 -12.55
CA GLY A 117 12.32 4.85 -13.46
C GLY A 117 10.92 5.45 -13.34
N CYS A 118 10.20 5.16 -12.26
CA CYS A 118 8.88 5.74 -12.04
C CYS A 118 8.95 7.23 -11.72
N GLY A 119 7.93 7.98 -12.14
CA GLY A 119 7.92 9.44 -12.00
C GLY A 119 7.24 9.95 -10.74
N ARG A 120 6.46 9.11 -10.06
CA ARG A 120 5.72 9.54 -8.88
C ARG A 120 5.32 8.35 -8.00
N LEU A 121 4.95 8.68 -6.75
CA LEU A 121 4.38 7.75 -5.77
C LEU A 121 3.08 8.39 -5.26
N GLU A 122 1.97 7.68 -5.38
CA GLU A 122 0.65 8.18 -5.00
C GLU A 122 -0.11 7.21 -4.11
N TRP A 123 -1.00 7.74 -3.28
CA TRP A 123 -1.88 6.95 -2.41
C TRP A 123 -3.10 7.77 -2.02
N TRP A 124 -4.13 7.09 -1.52
CA TRP A 124 -5.31 7.74 -0.97
C TRP A 124 -5.27 7.72 0.55
N CYS A 125 -5.91 8.69 1.16
CA CYS A 125 -6.05 8.78 2.60
C CYS A 125 -7.47 9.20 2.93
N LEU A 126 -8.08 8.52 3.90
CA LEU A 126 -9.41 8.92 4.38
C LEU A 126 -9.36 10.33 4.96
N ASP A 127 -10.33 11.15 4.60
CA ASP A 127 -10.35 12.57 4.97
C ASP A 127 -10.41 12.78 6.49
N TRP A 128 -10.93 11.83 7.26
CA TRP A 128 -10.99 11.93 8.72
C TRP A 128 -9.65 11.58 9.41
N ASN A 129 -8.71 10.98 8.69
CA ASN A 129 -7.47 10.44 9.28
C ASN A 129 -6.40 11.54 9.41
N LYS A 130 -6.65 12.49 10.30
CA LYS A 130 -5.76 13.64 10.50
C LYS A 130 -4.32 13.28 10.85
N PRO A 131 -4.03 12.31 11.74
CA PRO A 131 -2.63 11.95 12.02
C PRO A 131 -1.87 11.50 10.80
N SER A 132 -2.51 10.71 9.92
CA SER A 132 -1.89 10.27 8.67
C SER A 132 -1.71 11.43 7.69
N ILE A 133 -2.70 12.32 7.58
CA ILE A 133 -2.62 13.52 6.74
C ILE A 133 -1.43 14.38 7.16
N ASP A 134 -1.32 14.68 8.45
CA ASP A 134 -0.22 15.50 8.97
C ASP A 134 1.15 14.84 8.68
N PHE A 135 1.21 13.53 8.83
CA PHE A 135 2.42 12.77 8.52
C PHE A 135 2.79 12.88 7.03
N TYR A 136 1.83 12.69 6.12
CA TYR A 136 2.08 12.79 4.68
C TYR A 136 2.52 14.20 4.26
N LEU A 137 1.89 15.22 4.80
CA LEU A 137 2.29 16.61 4.54
C LEU A 137 3.72 16.88 5.02
N SER A 138 4.12 16.29 6.15
CA SER A 138 5.48 16.43 6.68
C SER A 138 6.53 15.82 5.76
N LEU A 139 6.16 14.88 4.92
CA LEU A 139 7.04 14.25 3.92
C LEU A 139 7.13 15.05 2.61
N GLY A 140 6.35 16.12 2.48
CA GLY A 140 6.29 16.90 1.24
C GLY A 140 5.23 16.40 0.25
N ALA A 141 4.32 15.51 0.66
CA ALA A 141 3.24 15.06 -0.21
C ALA A 141 2.27 16.21 -0.50
N GLU A 142 1.77 16.27 -1.72
CA GLU A 142 0.79 17.27 -2.16
C GLU A 142 -0.59 16.62 -2.28
N PRO A 143 -1.61 17.12 -1.56
CA PRO A 143 -2.97 16.61 -1.73
C PRO A 143 -3.54 17.08 -3.06
N MET A 144 -4.03 16.14 -3.87
CA MET A 144 -4.56 16.42 -5.21
C MET A 144 -6.04 16.78 -5.12
N THR A 145 -6.34 17.93 -4.50
CA THR A 145 -7.70 18.35 -4.12
C THR A 145 -8.61 18.74 -5.28
N ASP A 146 -8.03 19.04 -6.44
CA ASP A 146 -8.83 19.38 -7.64
C ASP A 146 -9.44 18.15 -8.32
N TRP A 147 -9.06 16.94 -7.89
CA TRP A 147 -9.46 15.69 -8.51
C TRP A 147 -10.44 14.94 -7.62
N THR A 148 -11.46 14.37 -8.23
CA THR A 148 -12.42 13.49 -7.54
C THR A 148 -12.33 12.12 -8.17
N VAL A 149 -12.26 11.08 -7.33
CA VAL A 149 -12.25 9.69 -7.78
C VAL A 149 -13.68 9.26 -8.10
N TYR A 150 -13.89 8.73 -9.30
CA TYR A 150 -15.16 8.10 -9.70
C TYR A 150 -14.96 6.61 -9.79
N ARG A 151 -15.93 5.86 -9.28
CA ARG A 151 -15.87 4.38 -9.23
C ARG A 151 -17.14 3.78 -9.78
N ILE A 152 -16.99 2.78 -10.64
CA ILE A 152 -18.06 1.90 -11.06
C ILE A 152 -17.66 0.49 -10.64
N ALA A 153 -18.50 -0.20 -9.89
CA ALA A 153 -18.22 -1.51 -9.34
C ALA A 153 -19.48 -2.37 -9.28
N GLY A 154 -19.31 -3.67 -9.02
CA GLY A 154 -20.42 -4.60 -8.82
C GLY A 154 -21.33 -4.69 -10.03
N ASP A 155 -22.66 -4.71 -9.78
CA ASP A 155 -23.65 -4.83 -10.84
C ASP A 155 -23.64 -3.67 -11.82
N THR A 156 -23.33 -2.47 -11.37
CA THR A 156 -23.22 -1.30 -12.23
C THR A 156 -22.11 -1.49 -13.27
N LEU A 157 -20.98 -2.08 -12.86
CA LEU A 157 -19.88 -2.40 -13.78
C LEU A 157 -20.33 -3.40 -14.85
N LYS A 158 -21.04 -4.45 -14.44
CA LYS A 158 -21.56 -5.48 -15.36
C LYS A 158 -22.54 -4.89 -16.36
N LYS A 159 -23.44 -4.03 -15.91
CA LYS A 159 -24.41 -3.36 -16.77
C LYS A 159 -23.74 -2.45 -17.79
N LEU A 160 -22.73 -1.70 -17.39
CA LEU A 160 -22.01 -0.84 -18.30
C LEU A 160 -21.27 -1.63 -19.38
N ALA A 161 -20.84 -2.85 -19.07
CA ALA A 161 -20.11 -3.73 -19.99
C ALA A 161 -21.00 -4.40 -21.06
N GLU A 162 -22.32 -4.36 -20.91
CA GLU A 162 -23.27 -4.87 -21.90
C GLU A 162 -23.36 -3.93 -23.10
#